data_e0baa5e6da5d4c3f8adb371f5c7df00c
#
_entry.id   e0baa5e6da5d4c3f8adb371f5c7df00c
#
_cell.length_a   1.000
_cell.length_b   1.000
_cell.length_c   1.000
_cell.angle_alpha   90.00
_cell.angle_beta   90.00
_cell.angle_gamma   90.00
#
_symmetry.space_group_name_H-M   'P 1'
#
loop_
_entity.id
_entity.type
_entity.pdbx_description
1 polymer ?
#
loop_
_entity_poly.entity_id
_entity_poly.type
_entity_poly.pdbx_seq_one_letter_code
_entity_poly.pdbx_strand_id
1 'polypeptide(L)'
;MLLKKRHLEPFLHLLIWITGLFIALHNINNIGFLKRGMDIYSLAVVIGTFFNIVLFYFVSLFLIPKFNAKGLRRELIFYLIIVTIVLSIGESLVDYFLMPSIYSSEEEPLLAQFIVILVFHIFILALALSYGLTKEWIKKEKKQQSLKAEKLSAELNYLKAQVNPHFLFNMMNIAFASATKNGDEYTANIIEMISSQLRYMLYESNFEKVSVQKEIDHISRYIEIQKLRISDDMPVKINYQTNGDFSSNSVAPLLLIPFIENAFKHGLHYNAETNINILISCQNHQLKLMVSNPVSVNKNNVNNSSSGIGLENVKKRLDLIYPNKHKLQIKEQKEKYSISLNLMLN
;
A
#
# COMPACT_ATOMS: atom_id res chain seq x y z
N MET A 1 -0.48 8.36 11.62
CA MET A 1 -0.59 9.42 10.60
C MET A 1 -2.01 9.62 10.04
N LEU A 2 -2.88 8.60 10.05
CA LEU A 2 -4.27 8.68 9.53
C LEU A 2 -5.24 9.48 10.42
N LEU A 3 -5.03 9.53 11.74
CA LEU A 3 -5.88 10.31 12.67
C LEU A 3 -5.74 11.83 12.50
N LYS A 4 -4.57 12.34 12.06
CA LYS A 4 -4.36 13.77 11.79
C LYS A 4 -5.12 14.27 10.54
N LYS A 5 -5.42 13.41 9.55
CA LYS A 5 -6.15 13.81 8.33
C LYS A 5 -7.65 13.97 8.53
N ARG A 6 -8.25 13.28 9.51
CA ARG A 6 -9.71 13.30 9.73
C ARG A 6 -10.22 14.64 10.28
N HIS A 7 -9.38 15.40 11.00
CA HIS A 7 -9.73 16.70 11.54
C HIS A 7 -9.32 17.88 10.63
N LEU A 8 -8.50 17.64 9.63
CA LEU A 8 -8.03 18.69 8.73
C LEU A 8 -9.13 19.16 7.75
N GLU A 9 -9.96 18.22 7.26
CA GLU A 9 -11.03 18.53 6.29
C GLU A 9 -12.07 19.50 6.88
N PRO A 10 -12.71 19.25 8.03
CA PRO A 10 -13.69 20.20 8.61
C PRO A 10 -13.04 21.54 8.99
N PHE A 11 -11.79 21.54 9.42
CA PHE A 11 -11.05 22.77 9.71
C PHE A 11 -10.83 23.62 8.44
N LEU A 12 -10.47 23.01 7.32
CA LEU A 12 -10.31 23.70 6.04
C LEU A 12 -11.63 24.28 5.55
N HIS A 13 -12.73 23.54 5.67
CA HIS A 13 -14.06 24.03 5.33
C HIS A 13 -14.44 25.25 6.18
N LEU A 14 -14.23 25.18 7.49
CA LEU A 14 -14.49 26.30 8.40
C LEU A 14 -13.65 27.53 8.01
N LEU A 15 -12.38 27.34 7.73
CA LEU A 15 -11.48 28.41 7.28
C LEU A 15 -11.98 29.06 5.97
N ILE A 16 -12.39 28.27 4.98
CA ILE A 16 -12.90 28.76 3.69
C ILE A 16 -14.17 29.61 3.92
N TRP A 17 -15.12 29.13 4.71
CA TRP A 17 -16.35 29.88 4.98
C TRP A 17 -16.11 31.18 5.76
N ILE A 18 -15.24 31.14 6.79
CA ILE A 18 -14.87 32.34 7.56
C ILE A 18 -14.16 33.36 6.67
N THR A 19 -13.20 32.90 5.85
CA THR A 19 -12.46 33.78 4.94
C THR A 19 -13.39 34.38 3.89
N GLY A 20 -14.30 33.59 3.31
CA GLY A 20 -15.29 34.07 2.35
C GLY A 20 -16.21 35.12 2.96
N LEU A 21 -16.74 34.86 4.15
CA LEU A 21 -17.57 35.83 4.89
C LEU A 21 -16.80 37.11 5.20
N PHE A 22 -15.55 37.02 5.67
CA PHE A 22 -14.69 38.18 5.95
C PHE A 22 -14.47 39.05 4.71
N ILE A 23 -14.14 38.41 3.57
CA ILE A 23 -13.93 39.11 2.29
C ILE A 23 -15.21 39.81 1.83
N ALA A 24 -16.36 39.13 1.94
CA ALA A 24 -17.66 39.70 1.58
C ALA A 24 -18.01 40.93 2.43
N LEU A 25 -17.86 40.84 3.74
CA LEU A 25 -18.08 41.96 4.67
C LEU A 25 -17.10 43.12 4.46
N HIS A 26 -15.83 42.81 4.19
CA HIS A 26 -14.82 43.83 3.90
C HIS A 26 -15.10 44.61 2.61
N ASN A 27 -15.53 43.93 1.57
CA ASN A 27 -15.88 44.57 0.29
C ASN A 27 -17.07 45.51 0.44
N ILE A 28 -18.11 45.14 1.19
CA ILE A 28 -19.25 46.01 1.46
C ILE A 28 -18.80 47.29 2.15
N ASN A 29 -17.91 47.23 3.12
CA ASN A 29 -17.41 48.40 3.83
C ASN A 29 -16.62 49.35 2.95
N ASN A 30 -15.96 48.86 1.89
CA ASN A 30 -15.12 49.65 0.99
C ASN A 30 -15.88 50.31 -0.20
N ILE A 31 -17.04 49.76 -0.57
CA ILE A 31 -17.85 50.27 -1.70
C ILE A 31 -18.64 51.51 -1.28
N GLY A 32 -18.14 52.41 -0.49
CA GLY A 32 -18.56 53.81 -0.30
C GLY A 32 -20.06 54.21 -0.38
N PHE A 33 -20.95 53.29 -0.76
CA PHE A 33 -22.40 53.49 -0.92
C PHE A 33 -23.14 53.55 0.43
N LEU A 34 -22.44 53.39 1.56
CA LEU A 34 -23.06 52.88 2.79
C LEU A 34 -22.90 53.73 4.03
N LYS A 35 -22.98 55.03 3.90
CA LYS A 35 -23.06 55.87 5.11
C LYS A 35 -24.40 55.76 5.89
N ARG A 36 -25.40 55.03 5.41
CA ARG A 36 -26.73 54.96 6.03
C ARG A 36 -27.28 53.56 6.34
N GLY A 37 -26.57 52.49 6.13
CA GLY A 37 -27.14 51.15 6.30
C GLY A 37 -26.16 50.02 6.49
N MET A 38 -24.94 50.29 6.97
CA MET A 38 -23.85 49.34 7.05
C MET A 38 -24.22 48.02 7.81
N ASP A 39 -24.99 48.15 8.90
CA ASP A 39 -25.43 46.99 9.72
C ASP A 39 -26.41 46.08 8.96
N ILE A 40 -27.29 46.65 8.13
CA ILE A 40 -28.33 45.89 7.42
C ILE A 40 -27.74 45.09 6.25
N TYR A 41 -26.82 45.68 5.48
CA TYR A 41 -26.15 44.97 4.39
C TYR A 41 -25.22 43.87 4.94
N SER A 42 -24.59 44.09 6.10
CA SER A 42 -23.82 43.07 6.79
C SER A 42 -24.68 41.89 7.21
N LEU A 43 -25.92 42.15 7.64
CA LEU A 43 -26.89 41.11 7.99
C LEU A 43 -27.28 40.27 6.76
N ALA A 44 -27.55 40.91 5.59
CA ALA A 44 -27.85 40.20 4.33
C ALA A 44 -26.70 39.23 3.93
N VAL A 45 -25.45 39.68 4.05
CA VAL A 45 -24.29 38.79 3.73
C VAL A 45 -24.19 37.61 4.68
N VAL A 46 -24.47 37.79 5.98
CA VAL A 46 -24.51 36.69 6.96
C VAL A 46 -25.60 35.70 6.64
N ILE A 47 -26.82 36.17 6.33
CA ILE A 47 -27.99 35.34 5.96
C ILE A 47 -27.64 34.55 4.66
N GLY A 48 -27.17 35.22 3.61
CA GLY A 48 -26.81 34.58 2.34
C GLY A 48 -25.69 33.55 2.52
N THR A 49 -24.71 33.85 3.37
CA THR A 49 -23.67 32.86 3.70
C THR A 49 -24.24 31.61 4.39
N PHE A 50 -25.23 31.77 5.27
CA PHE A 50 -25.92 30.65 5.91
C PHE A 50 -26.63 29.77 4.87
N PHE A 51 -27.46 30.38 3.95
CA PHE A 51 -28.12 29.63 2.89
C PHE A 51 -27.12 28.91 1.97
N ASN A 52 -26.05 29.55 1.61
CA ASN A 52 -24.93 28.95 0.82
C ASN A 52 -24.30 27.76 1.53
N ILE A 53 -24.06 27.84 2.84
CA ILE A 53 -23.55 26.73 3.66
C ILE A 53 -24.54 25.56 3.65
N VAL A 54 -25.84 25.85 3.87
CA VAL A 54 -26.87 24.81 3.86
C VAL A 54 -26.95 24.13 2.50
N LEU A 55 -26.97 24.90 1.39
CA LEU A 55 -26.99 24.37 0.03
C LEU A 55 -25.77 23.47 -0.22
N PHE A 56 -24.57 23.97 0.07
CA PHE A 56 -23.33 23.24 -0.17
C PHE A 56 -23.29 21.89 0.56
N TYR A 57 -23.55 21.86 1.86
CA TYR A 57 -23.48 20.63 2.64
C TYR A 57 -24.63 19.68 2.38
N PHE A 58 -25.85 20.20 2.18
CA PHE A 58 -26.98 19.37 1.86
C PHE A 58 -26.79 18.64 0.52
N VAL A 59 -26.29 19.33 -0.49
CA VAL A 59 -25.99 18.73 -1.79
C VAL A 59 -24.82 17.77 -1.70
N SER A 60 -23.68 18.22 -1.17
CA SER A 60 -22.42 17.46 -1.23
C SER A 60 -22.39 16.25 -0.30
N LEU A 61 -23.00 16.34 0.90
CA LEU A 61 -22.95 15.27 1.91
C LEU A 61 -24.20 14.40 1.96
N PHE A 62 -25.34 14.88 1.48
CA PHE A 62 -26.59 14.14 1.55
C PHE A 62 -27.13 13.74 0.16
N LEU A 63 -27.38 14.67 -0.75
CA LEU A 63 -27.99 14.34 -2.05
C LEU A 63 -27.07 13.50 -2.93
N ILE A 64 -25.83 13.92 -3.12
CA ILE A 64 -24.90 13.21 -4.01
C ILE A 64 -24.65 11.78 -3.52
N PRO A 65 -24.27 11.50 -2.26
CA PRO A 65 -24.08 10.13 -1.80
C PRO A 65 -25.34 9.26 -1.94
N LYS A 66 -26.52 9.83 -1.60
CA LYS A 66 -27.79 9.08 -1.62
C LYS A 66 -28.19 8.61 -3.02
N PHE A 67 -28.09 9.49 -4.01
CA PHE A 67 -28.56 9.20 -5.37
C PHE A 67 -27.47 8.57 -6.25
N ASN A 68 -26.22 8.97 -6.09
CA ASN A 68 -25.10 8.41 -6.84
C ASN A 68 -24.87 6.94 -6.50
N ALA A 69 -25.02 6.54 -5.22
CA ALA A 69 -24.92 5.14 -4.79
C ALA A 69 -25.97 4.23 -5.45
N LYS A 70 -27.16 4.78 -5.78
CA LYS A 70 -28.27 4.07 -6.41
C LYS A 70 -28.29 4.17 -7.95
N GLY A 71 -27.38 4.95 -8.54
CA GLY A 71 -27.36 5.21 -9.99
C GLY A 71 -28.51 6.09 -10.49
N LEU A 72 -29.26 6.74 -9.61
CA LEU A 72 -30.48 7.53 -9.88
C LEU A 72 -30.10 8.96 -10.31
N ARG A 73 -29.51 9.13 -11.50
CA ARG A 73 -29.03 10.42 -11.99
C ARG A 73 -30.13 11.43 -12.31
N ARG A 74 -31.27 10.97 -12.83
CA ARG A 74 -32.40 11.86 -13.17
C ARG A 74 -33.04 12.46 -11.93
N GLU A 75 -33.25 11.62 -10.92
CA GLU A 75 -33.79 12.05 -9.64
C GLU A 75 -32.81 13.02 -8.93
N LEU A 76 -31.50 12.79 -9.01
CA LEU A 76 -30.53 13.72 -8.48
C LEU A 76 -30.69 15.11 -9.12
N ILE A 77 -30.75 15.20 -10.46
CA ILE A 77 -30.89 16.48 -11.17
C ILE A 77 -32.19 17.17 -10.74
N PHE A 78 -33.30 16.44 -10.66
CA PHE A 78 -34.58 16.98 -10.22
C PHE A 78 -34.49 17.59 -8.82
N TYR A 79 -33.94 16.86 -7.84
CA TYR A 79 -33.79 17.36 -6.48
C TYR A 79 -32.79 18.52 -6.38
N LEU A 80 -31.74 18.57 -7.18
CA LEU A 80 -30.80 19.69 -7.22
C LEU A 80 -31.51 20.98 -7.67
N ILE A 81 -32.35 20.90 -8.71
CA ILE A 81 -33.12 22.05 -9.20
C ILE A 81 -34.11 22.53 -8.12
N ILE A 82 -34.88 21.61 -7.53
CA ILE A 82 -35.86 21.96 -6.49
C ILE A 82 -35.16 22.62 -5.30
N VAL A 83 -34.10 22.02 -4.76
CA VAL A 83 -33.43 22.55 -3.57
C VAL A 83 -32.85 23.94 -3.85
N THR A 84 -32.23 24.14 -5.02
CA THR A 84 -31.69 25.45 -5.39
C THR A 84 -32.75 26.50 -5.49
N ILE A 85 -33.87 26.20 -6.15
CA ILE A 85 -35.02 27.16 -6.29
C ILE A 85 -35.63 27.45 -4.92
N VAL A 86 -35.88 26.42 -4.11
CA VAL A 86 -36.51 26.58 -2.78
C VAL A 86 -35.65 27.44 -1.86
N LEU A 87 -34.32 27.20 -1.83
CA LEU A 87 -33.40 27.98 -1.00
C LEU A 87 -33.29 29.42 -1.54
N SER A 88 -33.27 29.63 -2.87
CA SER A 88 -33.22 30.98 -3.45
C SER A 88 -34.48 31.79 -3.15
N ILE A 89 -35.65 31.17 -3.22
CA ILE A 89 -36.92 31.83 -2.82
C ILE A 89 -36.91 32.11 -1.33
N GLY A 90 -36.46 31.13 -0.49
CA GLY A 90 -36.41 31.29 0.94
C GLY A 90 -35.52 32.45 1.37
N GLU A 91 -34.32 32.58 0.81
CA GLU A 91 -33.38 33.68 1.07
C GLU A 91 -34.00 35.02 0.61
N SER A 92 -34.54 35.10 -0.61
CA SER A 92 -35.16 36.33 -1.13
C SER A 92 -36.33 36.82 -0.25
N LEU A 93 -37.16 35.90 0.27
CA LEU A 93 -38.25 36.25 1.17
C LEU A 93 -37.74 36.72 2.52
N VAL A 94 -36.71 36.05 3.08
CA VAL A 94 -36.10 36.46 4.37
C VAL A 94 -35.52 37.87 4.25
N ASP A 95 -34.78 38.15 3.18
CA ASP A 95 -34.17 39.44 2.95
C ASP A 95 -35.27 40.54 2.75
N TYR A 96 -36.30 40.25 1.97
CA TYR A 96 -37.41 41.16 1.75
C TYR A 96 -38.14 41.55 3.05
N PHE A 97 -38.44 40.58 3.92
CA PHE A 97 -39.14 40.83 5.17
C PHE A 97 -38.29 41.45 6.26
N LEU A 98 -37.00 41.04 6.38
CA LEU A 98 -36.11 41.56 7.39
C LEU A 98 -35.43 42.89 7.02
N MET A 99 -35.38 43.21 5.73
CA MET A 99 -34.69 44.40 5.20
C MET A 99 -35.53 45.21 4.25
N PRO A 100 -36.79 45.58 4.60
CA PRO A 100 -37.68 46.28 3.68
C PRO A 100 -37.14 47.64 3.22
N SER A 101 -36.29 48.29 4.02
CA SER A 101 -35.63 49.57 3.66
C SER A 101 -34.67 49.46 2.47
N ILE A 102 -34.21 48.28 2.14
CA ILE A 102 -33.33 48.05 1.00
C ILE A 102 -34.09 47.46 -0.18
N TYR A 103 -34.93 46.45 0.08
CA TYR A 103 -35.51 45.58 -0.94
C TYR A 103 -36.97 45.92 -1.32
N SER A 104 -37.61 46.84 -0.64
CA SER A 104 -38.93 47.31 -0.97
C SER A 104 -38.95 48.61 -1.82
N SER A 105 -37.79 49.13 -2.20
CA SER A 105 -37.69 50.30 -3.05
C SER A 105 -37.99 49.97 -4.52
N GLU A 106 -38.52 50.91 -5.27
CA GLU A 106 -38.73 50.78 -6.72
C GLU A 106 -37.41 50.54 -7.48
N GLU A 107 -36.27 50.88 -6.88
CA GLU A 107 -34.93 50.73 -7.45
C GLU A 107 -34.40 49.28 -7.42
N GLU A 108 -34.91 48.46 -6.47
CA GLU A 108 -34.47 47.07 -6.36
C GLU A 108 -35.67 46.11 -6.25
N PRO A 109 -36.32 45.76 -7.37
CA PRO A 109 -37.48 44.87 -7.36
C PRO A 109 -37.09 43.44 -6.91
N LEU A 110 -37.97 42.78 -6.17
CA LEU A 110 -37.84 41.44 -5.64
C LEU A 110 -37.31 40.43 -6.70
N LEU A 111 -37.73 40.59 -7.95
CA LEU A 111 -37.30 39.75 -9.06
C LEU A 111 -35.78 39.89 -9.36
N ALA A 112 -35.25 41.12 -9.34
CA ALA A 112 -33.83 41.37 -9.58
C ALA A 112 -32.99 40.74 -8.48
N GLN A 113 -33.37 40.91 -7.22
CA GLN A 113 -32.74 40.29 -6.06
C GLN A 113 -32.76 38.75 -6.17
N PHE A 114 -33.92 38.15 -6.46
CA PHE A 114 -34.02 36.71 -6.64
C PHE A 114 -33.09 36.20 -7.72
N ILE A 115 -32.93 36.89 -8.84
CA ILE A 115 -32.02 36.51 -9.92
C ILE A 115 -30.55 36.52 -9.43
N VAL A 116 -30.14 37.53 -8.69
CA VAL A 116 -28.79 37.65 -8.13
C VAL A 116 -28.54 36.49 -7.18
N ILE A 117 -29.42 36.23 -6.24
CA ILE A 117 -29.29 35.10 -5.28
C ILE A 117 -29.25 33.76 -6.02
N LEU A 118 -30.11 33.57 -7.03
CA LEU A 118 -30.14 32.36 -7.84
C LEU A 118 -28.77 32.12 -8.55
N VAL A 119 -28.16 33.15 -9.11
CA VAL A 119 -26.83 33.05 -9.75
C VAL A 119 -25.75 32.63 -8.75
N PHE A 120 -25.74 33.22 -7.54
CA PHE A 120 -24.85 32.81 -6.48
C PHE A 120 -25.07 31.36 -6.05
N HIS A 121 -26.33 30.95 -5.86
CA HIS A 121 -26.69 29.55 -5.52
C HIS A 121 -26.26 28.56 -6.61
N ILE A 122 -26.38 28.92 -7.90
CA ILE A 122 -25.89 28.08 -9.00
C ILE A 122 -24.34 27.92 -8.92
N PHE A 123 -23.63 28.99 -8.60
CA PHE A 123 -22.17 28.92 -8.41
C PHE A 123 -21.80 27.99 -7.23
N ILE A 124 -22.45 28.16 -6.07
CA ILE A 124 -22.25 27.28 -4.91
C ILE A 124 -22.65 25.83 -5.20
N LEU A 125 -23.74 25.64 -5.96
CA LEU A 125 -24.15 24.31 -6.42
C LEU A 125 -23.06 23.63 -7.26
N ALA A 126 -22.44 24.37 -8.18
CA ALA A 126 -21.34 23.84 -9.00
C ALA A 126 -20.13 23.40 -8.12
N LEU A 127 -19.79 24.21 -7.10
CA LEU A 127 -18.76 23.86 -6.13
C LEU A 127 -19.15 22.62 -5.30
N ALA A 128 -20.40 22.56 -4.82
CA ALA A 128 -20.90 21.42 -4.06
C ALA A 128 -20.92 20.12 -4.88
N LEU A 129 -21.27 20.21 -6.16
CA LEU A 129 -21.22 19.08 -7.10
C LEU A 129 -19.78 18.61 -7.32
N SER A 130 -18.88 19.53 -7.64
CA SER A 130 -17.47 19.21 -7.84
C SER A 130 -16.87 18.51 -6.62
N TYR A 131 -17.08 19.07 -5.43
CA TYR A 131 -16.58 18.48 -4.18
C TYR A 131 -17.22 17.12 -3.88
N GLY A 132 -18.55 17.01 -3.93
CA GLY A 132 -19.27 15.80 -3.58
C GLY A 132 -18.99 14.64 -4.54
N LEU A 133 -18.94 14.91 -5.86
CA LEU A 133 -18.62 13.90 -6.88
C LEU A 133 -17.17 13.43 -6.75
N THR A 134 -16.22 14.34 -6.53
CA THR A 134 -14.81 14.00 -6.31
C THR A 134 -14.63 13.12 -5.07
N LYS A 135 -15.30 13.46 -3.98
CA LYS A 135 -15.27 12.68 -2.73
C LYS A 135 -15.82 11.26 -2.92
N GLU A 136 -16.96 11.13 -3.60
CA GLU A 136 -17.54 9.81 -3.91
C GLU A 136 -16.67 9.01 -4.89
N TRP A 137 -16.06 9.67 -5.87
CA TRP A 137 -15.14 9.02 -6.80
C TRP A 137 -13.90 8.45 -6.07
N ILE A 138 -13.24 9.26 -5.21
CA ILE A 138 -12.10 8.81 -4.40
C ILE A 138 -12.48 7.63 -3.49
N LYS A 139 -13.65 7.68 -2.87
CA LYS A 139 -14.17 6.60 -2.01
C LYS A 139 -14.38 5.31 -2.81
N LYS A 140 -14.97 5.42 -4.01
CA LYS A 140 -15.22 4.29 -4.90
C LYS A 140 -13.92 3.67 -5.40
N GLU A 141 -12.94 4.50 -5.79
CA GLU A 141 -11.61 4.07 -6.22
C GLU A 141 -10.87 3.29 -5.12
N LYS A 142 -10.85 3.81 -3.88
CA LYS A 142 -10.25 3.10 -2.74
C LYS A 142 -10.89 1.75 -2.48
N LYS A 143 -12.24 1.69 -2.54
CA LYS A 143 -12.96 0.42 -2.38
C LYS A 143 -12.61 -0.57 -3.48
N GLN A 144 -12.49 -0.10 -4.71
CA GLN A 144 -12.14 -0.94 -5.86
C GLN A 144 -10.71 -1.50 -5.76
N GLN A 145 -9.76 -0.66 -5.30
CA GLN A 145 -8.38 -1.10 -5.03
C GLN A 145 -8.32 -2.14 -3.91
N SER A 146 -9.07 -1.94 -2.83
CA SER A 146 -9.18 -2.93 -1.74
C SER A 146 -9.74 -4.27 -2.22
N LEU A 147 -10.82 -4.25 -3.02
CA LEU A 147 -11.41 -5.47 -3.57
C LEU A 147 -10.46 -6.18 -4.55
N LYS A 148 -9.70 -5.43 -5.36
CA LYS A 148 -8.68 -6.02 -6.24
C LYS A 148 -7.57 -6.69 -5.44
N ALA A 149 -7.10 -6.06 -4.36
CA ALA A 149 -6.09 -6.65 -3.49
C ALA A 149 -6.59 -7.92 -2.78
N GLU A 150 -7.83 -7.89 -2.30
CA GLU A 150 -8.48 -9.06 -1.67
C GLU A 150 -8.65 -10.22 -2.67
N LYS A 151 -9.13 -9.92 -3.89
CA LYS A 151 -9.26 -10.91 -4.97
C LYS A 151 -7.91 -11.55 -5.31
N LEU A 152 -6.86 -10.74 -5.49
CA LEU A 152 -5.51 -11.25 -5.79
C LEU A 152 -4.97 -12.13 -4.66
N SER A 153 -5.19 -11.73 -3.40
CA SER A 153 -4.82 -12.54 -2.23
C SER A 153 -5.57 -13.88 -2.21
N ALA A 154 -6.88 -13.87 -2.50
CA ALA A 154 -7.68 -15.09 -2.58
C ALA A 154 -7.20 -16.02 -3.72
N GLU A 155 -6.90 -15.48 -4.91
CA GLU A 155 -6.34 -16.22 -6.03
C GLU A 155 -4.99 -16.86 -5.70
N LEU A 156 -4.09 -16.10 -5.04
CA LEU A 156 -2.80 -16.63 -4.59
C LEU A 156 -2.96 -17.76 -3.56
N ASN A 157 -3.88 -17.61 -2.61
CA ASN A 157 -4.17 -18.65 -1.63
C ASN A 157 -4.78 -19.89 -2.27
N TYR A 158 -5.67 -19.72 -3.25
CA TYR A 158 -6.24 -20.83 -4.03
C TYR A 158 -5.16 -21.59 -4.81
N LEU A 159 -4.26 -20.89 -5.52
CA LEU A 159 -3.15 -21.51 -6.23
C LEU A 159 -2.19 -22.26 -5.30
N LYS A 160 -1.88 -21.70 -4.11
CA LYS A 160 -1.10 -22.38 -3.08
C LYS A 160 -1.80 -23.67 -2.57
N ALA A 161 -3.12 -23.64 -2.41
CA ALA A 161 -3.91 -24.79 -1.95
C ALA A 161 -4.00 -25.92 -2.99
N GLN A 162 -3.81 -25.63 -4.29
CA GLN A 162 -3.77 -26.67 -5.33
C GLN A 162 -2.58 -27.64 -5.16
N VAL A 163 -1.47 -27.16 -4.59
CA VAL A 163 -0.42 -28.05 -4.09
C VAL A 163 -0.91 -28.57 -2.74
N ASN A 164 -1.54 -29.76 -2.72
CA ASN A 164 -2.02 -30.35 -1.47
C ASN A 164 -0.82 -30.69 -0.56
N PRO A 165 -0.50 -29.86 0.47
CA PRO A 165 0.67 -30.10 1.31
C PRO A 165 0.57 -31.43 2.07
N HIS A 166 -0.63 -31.75 2.51
CA HIS A 166 -0.89 -32.99 3.27
C HIS A 166 -0.61 -34.23 2.41
N PHE A 167 -1.01 -34.25 1.15
CA PHE A 167 -0.70 -35.32 0.24
C PHE A 167 0.80 -35.50 0.03
N LEU A 168 1.53 -34.38 -0.20
CA LEU A 168 3.00 -34.41 -0.35
C LEU A 168 3.68 -34.99 0.89
N PHE A 169 3.29 -34.53 2.10
CA PHE A 169 3.86 -35.06 3.34
C PHE A 169 3.54 -36.54 3.57
N ASN A 170 2.34 -36.95 3.22
CA ASN A 170 1.99 -38.37 3.31
C ASN A 170 2.85 -39.25 2.39
N MET A 171 3.08 -38.79 1.15
CA MET A 171 3.98 -39.49 0.22
C MET A 171 5.42 -39.55 0.73
N MET A 172 5.94 -38.42 1.27
CA MET A 172 7.28 -38.35 1.85
C MET A 172 7.40 -39.29 3.07
N ASN A 173 6.37 -39.34 3.94
CA ASN A 173 6.36 -40.24 5.09
C ASN A 173 6.35 -41.71 4.68
N ILE A 174 5.60 -42.10 3.63
CA ILE A 174 5.60 -43.45 3.09
C ILE A 174 6.99 -43.79 2.53
N ALA A 175 7.62 -42.89 1.77
CA ALA A 175 8.95 -43.10 1.22
C ALA A 175 10.00 -43.24 2.34
N PHE A 176 9.94 -42.39 3.38
CA PHE A 176 10.81 -42.44 4.56
C PHE A 176 10.68 -43.79 5.28
N ALA A 177 9.43 -44.20 5.57
CA ALA A 177 9.18 -45.48 6.23
C ALA A 177 9.69 -46.68 5.42
N SER A 178 9.54 -46.64 4.08
CA SER A 178 10.06 -47.65 3.18
C SER A 178 11.60 -47.74 3.20
N ALA A 179 12.30 -46.59 3.12
CA ALA A 179 13.74 -46.53 3.19
C ALA A 179 14.27 -47.06 4.54
N THR A 180 13.67 -46.65 5.64
CA THR A 180 14.01 -47.10 6.98
C THR A 180 13.79 -48.62 7.14
N LYS A 181 12.68 -49.13 6.64
CA LYS A 181 12.38 -50.58 6.69
C LYS A 181 13.40 -51.43 5.91
N ASN A 182 13.94 -50.86 4.82
CA ASN A 182 14.96 -51.54 4.01
C ASN A 182 16.38 -51.32 4.53
N GLY A 183 16.57 -50.64 5.65
CA GLY A 183 17.88 -50.32 6.21
C GLY A 183 18.68 -49.26 5.43
N ASP A 184 18.04 -48.52 4.53
CA ASP A 184 18.64 -47.45 3.74
C ASP A 184 18.55 -46.11 4.49
N GLU A 185 19.41 -45.97 5.51
CA GLU A 185 19.45 -44.74 6.32
C GLU A 185 19.84 -43.52 5.50
N TYR A 186 20.66 -43.68 4.45
CA TYR A 186 21.05 -42.55 3.59
C TYR A 186 19.85 -41.95 2.85
N THR A 187 19.04 -42.82 2.19
CA THR A 187 17.83 -42.38 1.50
C THR A 187 16.79 -41.82 2.49
N ALA A 188 16.63 -42.45 3.67
CA ALA A 188 15.74 -41.97 4.72
C ALA A 188 16.09 -40.54 5.15
N ASN A 189 17.38 -40.23 5.41
CA ASN A 189 17.86 -38.90 5.79
C ASN A 189 17.60 -37.85 4.69
N ILE A 190 17.79 -38.22 3.42
CA ILE A 190 17.49 -37.30 2.29
C ILE A 190 16.00 -36.96 2.26
N ILE A 191 15.12 -37.95 2.42
CA ILE A 191 13.68 -37.75 2.42
C ILE A 191 13.27 -36.84 3.57
N GLU A 192 13.84 -37.04 4.77
CA GLU A 192 13.58 -36.19 5.94
C GLU A 192 14.00 -34.74 5.69
N MET A 193 15.19 -34.52 5.15
CA MET A 193 15.68 -33.18 4.80
C MET A 193 14.77 -32.48 3.79
N ILE A 194 14.35 -33.17 2.71
CA ILE A 194 13.43 -32.62 1.71
C ILE A 194 12.07 -32.31 2.34
N SER A 195 11.53 -33.24 3.17
CA SER A 195 10.25 -33.04 3.86
C SER A 195 10.28 -31.81 4.77
N SER A 196 11.35 -31.63 5.55
CA SER A 196 11.51 -30.48 6.43
C SER A 196 11.66 -29.16 5.65
N GLN A 197 12.33 -29.18 4.50
CA GLN A 197 12.49 -28.06 3.60
C GLN A 197 11.14 -27.61 3.01
N LEU A 198 10.36 -28.58 2.52
CA LEU A 198 9.00 -28.33 2.02
C LEU A 198 8.07 -27.80 3.10
N ARG A 199 8.16 -28.31 4.33
CA ARG A 199 7.37 -27.86 5.48
C ARG A 199 7.63 -26.39 5.77
N TYR A 200 8.90 -25.99 5.80
CA TYR A 200 9.26 -24.59 6.01
C TYR A 200 8.66 -23.68 4.91
N MET A 201 8.81 -24.05 3.63
CA MET A 201 8.32 -23.28 2.51
C MET A 201 6.79 -23.14 2.48
N LEU A 202 6.05 -24.20 2.87
CA LEU A 202 4.59 -24.23 2.76
C LEU A 202 3.88 -23.63 3.99
N TYR A 203 4.44 -23.77 5.18
CA TYR A 203 3.80 -23.32 6.42
C TYR A 203 4.46 -22.09 7.05
N GLU A 204 5.77 -22.11 7.25
CA GLU A 204 6.48 -21.04 7.96
C GLU A 204 6.56 -19.75 7.12
N SER A 205 6.57 -19.88 5.79
CA SER A 205 6.59 -18.71 4.89
C SER A 205 5.33 -17.85 4.94
N ASN A 206 4.25 -18.33 5.57
CA ASN A 206 2.99 -17.60 5.69
C ASN A 206 2.96 -16.65 6.90
N PHE A 207 3.92 -16.75 7.82
CA PHE A 207 4.02 -15.81 8.93
C PHE A 207 4.64 -14.48 8.48
N GLU A 208 4.29 -13.40 9.15
CA GLU A 208 4.89 -12.09 8.89
C GLU A 208 6.38 -12.08 9.25
N LYS A 209 6.74 -12.73 10.36
CA LYS A 209 8.12 -12.93 10.83
C LYS A 209 8.31 -14.30 11.44
N VAL A 210 9.51 -14.84 11.33
CA VAL A 210 9.99 -16.07 11.96
C VAL A 210 11.26 -15.79 12.75
N SER A 211 11.65 -16.66 13.71
CA SER A 211 12.94 -16.50 14.37
C SER A 211 14.08 -16.64 13.36
N VAL A 212 15.15 -15.86 13.55
CA VAL A 212 16.33 -15.96 12.68
C VAL A 212 16.89 -17.38 12.70
N GLN A 213 16.81 -18.09 13.84
CA GLN A 213 17.22 -19.50 13.96
C GLN A 213 16.51 -20.39 12.95
N LYS A 214 15.19 -20.23 12.72
CA LYS A 214 14.45 -21.00 11.73
C LYS A 214 14.95 -20.77 10.30
N GLU A 215 15.31 -19.53 9.96
CA GLU A 215 15.94 -19.20 8.65
C GLU A 215 17.31 -19.88 8.53
N ILE A 216 18.11 -19.85 9.59
CA ILE A 216 19.43 -20.51 9.63
C ILE A 216 19.29 -22.02 9.46
N ASP A 217 18.36 -22.66 10.16
CA ASP A 217 18.11 -24.09 10.06
C ASP A 217 17.62 -24.48 8.64
N HIS A 218 16.78 -23.64 8.03
CA HIS A 218 16.34 -23.82 6.65
C HIS A 218 17.51 -23.71 5.66
N ILE A 219 18.39 -22.72 5.82
CA ILE A 219 19.58 -22.52 5.00
C ILE A 219 20.56 -23.67 5.17
N SER A 220 20.79 -24.12 6.40
CA SER A 220 21.69 -25.24 6.68
C SER A 220 21.26 -26.50 5.94
N ARG A 221 19.97 -26.86 6.06
CA ARG A 221 19.38 -28.00 5.34
C ARG A 221 19.47 -27.85 3.82
N TYR A 222 19.22 -26.64 3.30
CA TYR A 222 19.39 -26.39 1.88
C TYR A 222 20.83 -26.66 1.41
N ILE A 223 21.84 -26.18 2.16
CA ILE A 223 23.26 -26.38 1.84
C ILE A 223 23.60 -27.87 1.89
N GLU A 224 23.10 -28.61 2.88
CA GLU A 224 23.31 -30.07 2.97
C GLU A 224 22.73 -30.80 1.75
N ILE A 225 21.51 -30.47 1.34
CA ILE A 225 20.89 -31.03 0.13
C ILE A 225 21.72 -30.70 -1.11
N GLN A 226 22.26 -29.49 -1.22
CA GLN A 226 23.11 -29.11 -2.35
C GLN A 226 24.46 -29.87 -2.35
N LYS A 227 25.02 -30.16 -1.17
CA LYS A 227 26.25 -30.99 -1.05
C LYS A 227 26.06 -32.40 -1.56
N LEU A 228 24.87 -33.00 -1.40
CA LEU A 228 24.57 -34.35 -1.93
C LEU A 228 24.67 -34.44 -3.47
N ARG A 229 24.56 -33.31 -4.16
CA ARG A 229 24.73 -33.24 -5.64
C ARG A 229 26.15 -33.11 -6.11
N ILE A 230 27.11 -32.95 -5.18
CA ILE A 230 28.54 -32.77 -5.45
C ILE A 230 29.22 -34.07 -5.13
N SER A 231 29.81 -34.72 -6.14
CA SER A 231 30.62 -35.90 -5.94
C SER A 231 32.00 -35.51 -5.40
N ASP A 232 32.69 -36.45 -4.71
CA ASP A 232 33.99 -36.23 -4.10
C ASP A 232 35.06 -35.84 -5.11
N ASP A 233 34.91 -36.21 -6.37
CA ASP A 233 35.83 -35.89 -7.46
C ASP A 233 35.74 -34.46 -7.98
N MET A 234 34.70 -33.70 -7.55
CA MET A 234 34.50 -32.31 -8.01
C MET A 234 35.35 -31.32 -7.21
N PRO A 235 36.04 -30.38 -7.85
CA PRO A 235 36.83 -29.37 -7.18
C PRO A 235 35.97 -28.24 -6.59
N VAL A 236 34.97 -28.61 -5.77
CA VAL A 236 33.97 -27.69 -5.18
C VAL A 236 34.17 -27.62 -3.67
N LYS A 237 34.43 -26.41 -3.16
CA LYS A 237 34.53 -26.12 -1.72
C LYS A 237 33.38 -25.22 -1.28
N ILE A 238 32.63 -25.64 -0.28
CA ILE A 238 31.52 -24.86 0.31
C ILE A 238 31.92 -24.55 1.76
N ASN A 239 32.17 -23.27 2.03
CA ASN A 239 32.48 -22.76 3.35
C ASN A 239 31.26 -22.08 3.92
N TYR A 240 30.58 -22.71 4.88
CA TYR A 240 29.39 -22.16 5.55
C TYR A 240 29.73 -21.93 7.02
N GLN A 241 29.53 -20.70 7.48
CA GLN A 241 29.81 -20.30 8.87
C GLN A 241 28.70 -19.44 9.42
N THR A 242 28.29 -19.69 10.65
CA THR A 242 27.31 -18.92 11.39
C THR A 242 27.90 -18.45 12.71
N ASN A 243 27.58 -17.21 13.13
CA ASN A 243 28.10 -16.65 14.38
C ASN A 243 27.07 -15.71 15.03
N GLY A 244 26.86 -15.86 16.33
CA GLY A 244 25.99 -14.99 17.13
C GLY A 244 24.73 -15.67 17.65
N ASP A 245 23.80 -14.86 18.20
CA ASP A 245 22.53 -15.33 18.73
C ASP A 245 21.41 -15.13 17.69
N PHE A 246 20.83 -16.23 17.24
CA PHE A 246 19.76 -16.27 16.25
C PHE A 246 18.37 -16.48 16.87
N SER A 247 18.30 -16.83 18.15
CA SER A 247 17.05 -17.20 18.82
C SER A 247 16.24 -16.01 19.29
N SER A 248 16.90 -14.92 19.70
CA SER A 248 16.28 -13.73 20.25
C SER A 248 15.75 -12.74 19.22
N ASN A 249 16.01 -12.97 17.94
CA ASN A 249 15.65 -12.06 16.86
C ASN A 249 14.69 -12.70 15.85
N SER A 250 13.89 -11.87 15.17
CA SER A 250 12.97 -12.32 14.14
C SER A 250 13.18 -11.59 12.82
N VAL A 251 12.96 -12.31 11.71
CA VAL A 251 13.15 -11.82 10.35
C VAL A 251 12.00 -12.28 9.45
N ALA A 252 11.75 -11.59 8.34
CA ALA A 252 10.79 -12.05 7.34
C ALA A 252 11.24 -13.41 6.77
N PRO A 253 10.34 -14.41 6.69
CA PRO A 253 10.68 -15.74 6.21
C PRO A 253 11.16 -15.74 4.76
N LEU A 254 12.02 -16.68 4.38
CA LEU A 254 12.58 -16.82 3.03
C LEU A 254 13.24 -15.54 2.49
N LEU A 255 13.84 -14.72 3.37
CA LEU A 255 14.51 -13.49 2.97
C LEU A 255 15.96 -13.74 2.55
N LEU A 256 16.65 -14.64 3.25
CA LEU A 256 18.09 -14.88 3.06
C LEU A 256 18.36 -15.94 1.98
N ILE A 257 17.49 -16.95 1.86
CA ILE A 257 17.69 -18.12 0.99
C ILE A 257 17.92 -17.75 -0.48
N PRO A 258 17.26 -16.75 -1.11
CA PRO A 258 17.46 -16.43 -2.53
C PRO A 258 18.89 -15.99 -2.86
N PHE A 259 19.63 -15.39 -1.91
CA PHE A 259 21.02 -15.02 -2.10
C PHE A 259 21.94 -16.26 -2.16
N ILE A 260 21.59 -17.26 -1.38
CA ILE A 260 22.33 -18.53 -1.30
C ILE A 260 22.02 -19.38 -2.52
N GLU A 261 20.73 -19.51 -2.88
CA GLU A 261 20.31 -20.19 -4.12
C GLU A 261 21.02 -19.61 -5.35
N ASN A 262 21.13 -18.26 -5.41
CA ASN A 262 21.83 -17.59 -6.49
C ASN A 262 23.32 -17.98 -6.55
N ALA A 263 23.98 -18.11 -5.41
CA ALA A 263 25.37 -18.52 -5.34
C ALA A 263 25.60 -19.97 -5.80
N PHE A 264 24.70 -20.89 -5.44
CA PHE A 264 24.75 -22.28 -5.94
C PHE A 264 24.39 -22.36 -7.43
N LYS A 265 23.35 -21.64 -7.87
CA LYS A 265 22.91 -21.67 -9.28
C LYS A 265 23.97 -21.16 -10.25
N HIS A 266 24.69 -20.11 -9.88
CA HIS A 266 25.64 -19.41 -10.75
C HIS A 266 27.10 -19.66 -10.40
N GLY A 267 27.37 -20.20 -9.22
CA GLY A 267 28.72 -20.45 -8.73
C GLY A 267 29.17 -21.90 -8.87
N LEU A 268 28.28 -22.88 -9.06
CA LEU A 268 28.65 -24.27 -9.25
C LEU A 268 29.18 -24.52 -10.66
N HIS A 269 30.46 -24.79 -10.81
CA HIS A 269 31.10 -25.18 -12.05
C HIS A 269 31.75 -26.56 -11.85
N TYR A 270 31.19 -27.59 -12.50
CA TYR A 270 31.63 -28.98 -12.32
C TYR A 270 33.06 -29.25 -12.85
N ASN A 271 33.57 -28.39 -13.75
CA ASN A 271 34.84 -28.57 -14.43
C ASN A 271 35.91 -27.52 -14.03
N ALA A 272 35.66 -26.71 -13.01
CA ALA A 272 36.55 -25.67 -12.55
C ALA A 272 36.55 -25.57 -11.02
N GLU A 273 37.65 -25.12 -10.44
CA GLU A 273 37.74 -24.90 -8.99
C GLU A 273 36.66 -23.90 -8.56
N THR A 274 35.76 -24.38 -7.72
CA THR A 274 34.59 -23.60 -7.23
C THR A 274 34.71 -23.39 -5.72
N ASN A 275 34.66 -22.15 -5.28
CA ASN A 275 34.67 -21.81 -3.86
C ASN A 275 33.47 -20.92 -3.50
N ILE A 276 32.46 -21.50 -2.84
CA ILE A 276 31.28 -20.79 -2.36
C ILE A 276 31.49 -20.51 -0.87
N ASN A 277 31.50 -19.22 -0.51
CA ASN A 277 31.61 -18.79 0.88
C ASN A 277 30.31 -18.13 1.35
N ILE A 278 29.76 -18.59 2.46
CA ILE A 278 28.56 -18.13 3.08
C ILE A 278 28.85 -17.84 4.55
N LEU A 279 28.71 -16.59 4.96
CA LEU A 279 28.86 -16.16 6.34
C LEU A 279 27.61 -15.46 6.80
N ILE A 280 27.00 -15.93 7.90
CA ILE A 280 25.84 -15.31 8.52
C ILE A 280 26.19 -14.99 9.98
N SER A 281 25.98 -13.74 10.37
CA SER A 281 26.21 -13.34 11.77
C SER A 281 25.05 -12.49 12.28
N CYS A 282 24.69 -12.67 13.57
CA CYS A 282 23.66 -11.89 14.23
C CYS A 282 24.19 -11.42 15.58
N GLN A 283 24.41 -10.11 15.72
CA GLN A 283 24.88 -9.48 16.95
C GLN A 283 24.19 -8.13 17.14
N ASN A 284 23.80 -7.79 18.37
CA ASN A 284 23.17 -6.50 18.70
C ASN A 284 22.01 -6.13 17.77
N HIS A 285 21.10 -7.08 17.51
CA HIS A 285 19.98 -6.93 16.57
C HIS A 285 20.37 -6.60 15.13
N GLN A 286 21.63 -6.80 14.77
CA GLN A 286 22.10 -6.64 13.41
C GLN A 286 22.40 -8.00 12.79
N LEU A 287 21.65 -8.35 11.74
CA LEU A 287 21.86 -9.55 10.92
C LEU A 287 22.71 -9.17 9.72
N LYS A 288 23.80 -9.89 9.52
CA LYS A 288 24.72 -9.71 8.39
C LYS A 288 24.85 -11.03 7.63
N LEU A 289 24.58 -10.96 6.34
CA LEU A 289 24.81 -12.05 5.39
C LEU A 289 25.90 -11.63 4.41
N MET A 290 26.89 -12.48 4.22
CA MET A 290 27.90 -12.34 3.17
C MET A 290 27.94 -13.64 2.37
N VAL A 291 27.74 -13.53 1.06
CA VAL A 291 27.79 -14.66 0.13
C VAL A 291 28.75 -14.31 -0.99
N SER A 292 29.63 -15.23 -1.35
CA SER A 292 30.46 -15.04 -2.53
C SER A 292 30.71 -16.37 -3.27
N ASN A 293 30.76 -16.28 -4.58
CA ASN A 293 30.96 -17.38 -5.50
C ASN A 293 31.78 -16.94 -6.71
N PRO A 294 32.44 -17.86 -7.45
CA PRO A 294 33.10 -17.55 -8.70
C PRO A 294 32.06 -17.17 -9.79
N VAL A 295 32.49 -16.37 -10.74
CA VAL A 295 31.69 -16.01 -11.95
C VAL A 295 32.11 -16.94 -13.09
N SER A 296 31.11 -17.50 -13.81
CA SER A 296 31.40 -18.30 -15.00
C SER A 296 32.01 -17.45 -16.11
N VAL A 297 33.14 -17.87 -16.63
CA VAL A 297 33.82 -17.21 -17.76
C VAL A 297 33.06 -17.36 -19.07
N ASN A 298 32.17 -18.35 -19.20
CA ASN A 298 31.38 -18.62 -20.38
C ASN A 298 29.99 -17.94 -20.32
N LYS A 299 29.94 -16.64 -20.54
CA LYS A 299 28.67 -15.86 -20.67
C LYS A 299 27.85 -16.15 -21.95
N ASN A 300 28.35 -16.96 -22.88
CA ASN A 300 27.81 -17.02 -24.25
C ASN A 300 26.65 -18.00 -24.49
N ASN A 301 26.19 -18.76 -23.50
CA ASN A 301 25.19 -19.81 -23.78
C ASN A 301 24.01 -19.94 -22.81
N VAL A 302 23.68 -18.92 -22.02
CA VAL A 302 22.45 -19.03 -21.24
C VAL A 302 21.59 -17.77 -21.41
N ASN A 303 20.69 -17.84 -22.38
CA ASN A 303 19.48 -17.01 -22.42
C ASN A 303 18.61 -17.31 -21.19
N ASN A 304 19.00 -16.81 -20.00
CA ASN A 304 18.21 -16.95 -18.80
C ASN A 304 17.57 -15.59 -18.43
N SER A 305 16.44 -15.33 -19.04
CA SER A 305 15.49 -14.29 -18.63
C SER A 305 14.97 -14.42 -17.19
N SER A 306 15.29 -15.51 -16.47
CA SER A 306 14.86 -15.77 -15.10
C SER A 306 15.89 -15.40 -14.01
N SER A 307 17.12 -15.02 -14.37
CA SER A 307 18.23 -14.84 -13.42
C SER A 307 18.19 -13.53 -12.63
N GLY A 308 17.53 -12.48 -13.17
CA GLY A 308 17.40 -11.18 -12.49
C GLY A 308 16.18 -11.05 -11.59
N ILE A 309 15.13 -11.82 -11.86
CA ILE A 309 13.81 -11.66 -11.20
C ILE A 309 13.87 -11.97 -9.69
N GLY A 310 14.64 -12.99 -9.29
CA GLY A 310 14.73 -13.39 -7.88
C GLY A 310 15.38 -12.31 -7.00
N LEU A 311 16.52 -11.78 -7.40
CA LEU A 311 17.24 -10.73 -6.64
C LEU A 311 16.48 -9.40 -6.66
N GLU A 312 15.84 -9.05 -7.76
CA GLU A 312 14.99 -7.85 -7.85
C GLU A 312 13.79 -7.94 -6.90
N ASN A 313 13.16 -9.11 -6.83
CA ASN A 313 12.04 -9.35 -5.90
C ASN A 313 12.49 -9.24 -4.44
N VAL A 314 13.64 -9.80 -4.09
CA VAL A 314 14.19 -9.68 -2.72
C VAL A 314 14.53 -8.23 -2.40
N LYS A 315 15.08 -7.46 -3.34
CA LYS A 315 15.37 -6.03 -3.16
C LYS A 315 14.09 -5.24 -2.89
N LYS A 316 13.04 -5.42 -3.72
CA LYS A 316 11.73 -4.81 -3.50
C LYS A 316 11.12 -5.20 -2.14
N ARG A 317 11.29 -6.48 -1.74
CA ARG A 317 10.82 -6.98 -0.45
C ARG A 317 11.55 -6.35 0.74
N LEU A 318 12.87 -6.17 0.64
CA LEU A 318 13.69 -5.46 1.63
C LEU A 318 13.24 -3.99 1.77
N ASP A 319 13.02 -3.28 0.66
CA ASP A 319 12.55 -1.90 0.66
C ASP A 319 11.18 -1.75 1.34
N LEU A 320 10.27 -2.72 1.14
CA LEU A 320 8.92 -2.71 1.70
C LEU A 320 8.89 -3.08 3.19
N ILE A 321 9.61 -4.13 3.61
CA ILE A 321 9.51 -4.67 4.97
C ILE A 321 10.50 -3.97 5.93
N TYR A 322 11.67 -3.55 5.41
CA TYR A 322 12.75 -2.94 6.18
C TYR A 322 13.17 -1.57 5.64
N PRO A 323 12.25 -0.60 5.48
CA PRO A 323 12.58 0.73 4.96
C PRO A 323 13.61 1.41 5.87
N ASN A 324 14.73 1.87 5.27
CA ASN A 324 15.86 2.50 5.97
C ASN A 324 16.57 1.63 7.03
N LYS A 325 16.27 0.32 7.11
CA LYS A 325 16.87 -0.62 8.07
C LYS A 325 17.73 -1.68 7.41
N HIS A 326 17.96 -1.58 6.11
CA HIS A 326 18.82 -2.52 5.38
C HIS A 326 19.83 -1.82 4.50
N LYS A 327 20.95 -2.51 4.25
CA LYS A 327 21.97 -2.11 3.28
C LYS A 327 22.38 -3.34 2.48
N LEU A 328 21.99 -3.38 1.22
CA LEU A 328 22.35 -4.44 0.28
C LEU A 328 23.42 -3.92 -0.67
N GLN A 329 24.53 -4.64 -0.76
CA GLN A 329 25.63 -4.38 -1.69
C GLN A 329 25.88 -5.63 -2.53
N ILE A 330 25.87 -5.45 -3.85
CA ILE A 330 26.17 -6.49 -4.82
C ILE A 330 27.40 -6.02 -5.61
N LYS A 331 28.45 -6.83 -5.64
CA LYS A 331 29.68 -6.55 -6.37
C LYS A 331 30.00 -7.70 -7.32
N GLU A 332 30.10 -7.41 -8.60
CA GLU A 332 30.56 -8.33 -9.63
C GLU A 332 31.95 -7.90 -10.09
N GLN A 333 32.93 -8.76 -9.87
CA GLN A 333 34.30 -8.62 -10.34
C GLN A 333 34.56 -9.71 -11.39
N LYS A 334 35.68 -9.61 -12.15
CA LYS A 334 35.98 -10.54 -13.26
C LYS A 334 35.86 -12.02 -12.89
N GLU A 335 36.19 -12.38 -11.65
CA GLU A 335 36.28 -13.80 -11.20
C GLU A 335 35.41 -14.09 -9.99
N LYS A 336 34.81 -13.08 -9.36
CA LYS A 336 34.07 -13.21 -8.09
C LYS A 336 32.81 -12.38 -8.07
N TYR A 337 31.70 -13.03 -7.77
CA TYR A 337 30.44 -12.38 -7.42
C TYR A 337 30.27 -12.36 -5.90
N SER A 338 29.90 -11.24 -5.33
CA SER A 338 29.73 -11.12 -3.87
C SER A 338 28.51 -10.27 -3.51
N ILE A 339 27.76 -10.74 -2.52
CA ILE A 339 26.60 -10.06 -1.93
C ILE A 339 26.91 -9.83 -0.46
N SER A 340 26.58 -8.63 0.01
CA SER A 340 26.60 -8.29 1.44
C SER A 340 25.29 -7.62 1.79
N LEU A 341 24.52 -8.23 2.70
CA LEU A 341 23.30 -7.69 3.28
C LEU A 341 23.57 -7.40 4.76
N ASN A 342 23.32 -6.16 5.18
CA ASN A 342 23.23 -5.78 6.59
C ASN A 342 21.78 -5.38 6.86
N LEU A 343 21.19 -5.97 7.90
CA LEU A 343 19.79 -5.77 8.25
C LEU A 343 19.67 -5.47 9.74
N MET A 344 19.03 -4.36 10.07
CA MET A 344 18.68 -4.03 11.45
C MET A 344 17.35 -4.70 11.80
N LEU A 345 17.38 -5.62 12.77
CA LEU A 345 16.20 -6.32 13.28
C LEU A 345 15.56 -5.50 14.39
N ASN A 346 14.26 -5.73 14.64
CA ASN A 346 13.52 -5.08 15.72
C ASN A 346 13.42 -6.01 16.92
#